data_b045ed7135e661b2bbfbcf4b38bfbc93
#
_entry.id   b045ed7135e661b2bbfbcf4b38bfbc93
#
_cell.length_a   1.000
_cell.length_b   1.000
_cell.length_c   1.000
_cell.angle_alpha   90.00
_cell.angle_beta   90.00
_cell.angle_gamma   90.00
#
_symmetry.space_group_name_H-M   'P 1'
#
loop_
_entity.id
_entity.type
_entity.pdbx_description
1 polymer ?
#
loop_
_entity_poly.entity_id
_entity_poly.type
_entity_poly.pdbx_seq_one_letter_code
_entity_poly.pdbx_strand_id
1 'polypeptide(L)'
;MPTTANLYASTIVPMATTAMNYAKAVCAGIEDSQFGRKPEGVDCNTPAWVIGHLAIYPDRVLEMIGRGDIAQTDERYQELFKAGTNAVDDADGSYYPPMQELLDRFVTRTEVVLEAIANADLAALEAENPVEGRFREMFPTVGAACGFLLCGHTMMHLGQISTWRRCFGLGSAM
;
A
#
# COMPACT_ATOMS: atom_id res chain seq x y z
N MET A 1 5.68 31.66 -17.06
CA MET A 1 6.63 31.28 -16.00
C MET A 1 6.82 29.76 -16.12
N PRO A 2 8.04 29.23 -16.19
CA PRO A 2 8.20 27.79 -16.13
C PRO A 2 7.63 27.33 -14.78
N THR A 3 6.69 26.41 -14.81
CA THR A 3 6.17 25.73 -13.62
C THR A 3 7.34 25.06 -12.92
N THR A 4 7.59 25.41 -11.68
CA THR A 4 8.56 24.70 -10.84
C THR A 4 8.16 23.24 -10.86
N ALA A 5 9.01 22.38 -11.42
CA ALA A 5 8.69 20.95 -11.50
C ALA A 5 8.38 20.43 -10.09
N ASN A 6 7.27 19.75 -9.94
CA ASN A 6 6.90 19.13 -8.65
C ASN A 6 7.91 18.01 -8.36
N LEU A 7 8.93 18.31 -7.56
CA LEU A 7 10.01 17.38 -7.22
C LEU A 7 9.48 16.15 -6.46
N TYR A 8 8.42 16.30 -5.68
CA TYR A 8 7.78 15.16 -5.03
C TYR A 8 7.16 14.22 -6.06
N ALA A 9 6.42 14.75 -7.03
CA ALA A 9 5.82 13.95 -8.09
C ALA A 9 6.90 13.23 -8.92
N SER A 10 7.97 13.92 -9.32
CA SER A 10 9.05 13.32 -10.11
C SER A 10 9.79 12.18 -9.38
N THR A 11 9.70 12.13 -8.06
CA THR A 11 10.32 11.09 -7.23
C THR A 11 9.31 10.01 -6.83
N ILE A 12 8.16 10.41 -6.28
CA ILE A 12 7.17 9.46 -5.71
C ILE A 12 6.48 8.65 -6.80
N VAL A 13 6.07 9.30 -7.90
CA VAL A 13 5.27 8.62 -8.94
C VAL A 13 6.02 7.43 -9.56
N PRO A 14 7.27 7.55 -10.05
CA PRO A 14 7.96 6.41 -10.63
C PRO A 14 8.29 5.31 -9.59
N MET A 15 8.61 5.68 -8.34
CA MET A 15 8.91 4.71 -7.30
C MET A 15 7.66 3.93 -6.87
N ALA A 16 6.53 4.60 -6.67
CA ALA A 16 5.27 3.96 -6.31
C ALA A 16 4.69 3.14 -7.47
N THR A 17 4.85 3.59 -8.72
CA THR A 17 4.52 2.78 -9.91
C THR A 17 5.34 1.49 -9.94
N THR A 18 6.63 1.56 -9.62
CA THR A 18 7.50 0.37 -9.51
C THR A 18 7.01 -0.56 -8.40
N ALA A 19 6.67 -0.03 -7.22
CA ALA A 19 6.14 -0.81 -6.12
C ALA A 19 4.78 -1.48 -6.47
N MET A 20 3.88 -0.75 -7.14
CA MET A 20 2.61 -1.29 -7.62
C MET A 20 2.81 -2.44 -8.63
N ASN A 21 3.74 -2.28 -9.58
CA ASN A 21 4.06 -3.35 -10.54
C ASN A 21 4.71 -4.55 -9.84
N TYR A 22 5.54 -4.31 -8.83
CA TYR A 22 6.10 -5.39 -8.02
C TYR A 22 5.03 -6.11 -7.19
N ALA A 23 4.01 -5.42 -6.70
CA ALA A 23 2.87 -6.07 -6.03
C ALA A 23 2.16 -7.07 -6.96
N LYS A 24 1.90 -6.68 -8.22
CA LYS A 24 1.34 -7.59 -9.23
C LYS A 24 2.25 -8.80 -9.46
N ALA A 25 3.55 -8.57 -9.62
CA ALA A 25 4.52 -9.64 -9.87
C ALA A 25 4.67 -10.60 -8.67
N VAL A 26 4.73 -10.08 -7.45
CA VAL A 26 4.91 -10.91 -6.24
C VAL A 26 3.64 -11.71 -5.89
N CYS A 27 2.45 -11.30 -6.35
CA CYS A 27 1.22 -12.05 -6.21
C CYS A 27 0.98 -13.04 -7.37
N ALA A 28 1.65 -12.88 -8.49
CA ALA A 28 1.47 -13.77 -9.65
C ALA A 28 1.83 -15.23 -9.31
N GLY A 29 0.96 -16.16 -9.70
CA GLY A 29 1.14 -17.60 -9.47
C GLY A 29 0.87 -18.05 -8.01
N ILE A 30 0.32 -17.18 -7.17
CA ILE A 30 -0.28 -17.59 -5.90
C ILE A 30 -1.71 -18.04 -6.19
N GLU A 31 -2.07 -19.23 -5.74
CA GLU A 31 -3.44 -19.74 -5.86
C GLU A 31 -4.36 -19.02 -4.85
N ASP A 32 -5.63 -18.76 -5.22
CA ASP A 32 -6.60 -18.11 -4.33
C ASP A 32 -6.71 -18.82 -2.97
N SER A 33 -6.68 -20.15 -2.96
CA SER A 33 -6.71 -20.98 -1.76
C SER A 33 -5.49 -20.82 -0.84
N GLN A 34 -4.39 -20.25 -1.35
CA GLN A 34 -3.15 -20.02 -0.59
C GLN A 34 -3.01 -18.57 -0.14
N PHE A 35 -3.72 -17.64 -0.79
CA PHE A 35 -3.48 -16.20 -0.64
C PHE A 35 -3.68 -15.68 0.79
N GLY A 36 -4.63 -16.26 1.53
CA GLY A 36 -4.89 -15.95 2.94
C GLY A 36 -4.15 -16.86 3.94
N ARG A 37 -3.31 -17.81 3.49
CA ARG A 37 -2.70 -18.82 4.35
C ARG A 37 -1.39 -18.38 5.00
N LYS A 38 -1.14 -18.86 6.20
CA LYS A 38 0.18 -18.81 6.84
C LYS A 38 0.98 -20.07 6.50
N PRO A 39 2.31 -19.99 6.33
CA PRO A 39 3.15 -21.18 6.22
C PRO A 39 3.11 -21.97 7.53
N GLU A 40 3.21 -23.28 7.44
CA GLU A 40 3.21 -24.15 8.63
C GLU A 40 4.31 -23.77 9.62
N GLY A 41 3.94 -23.56 10.87
CA GLY A 41 4.86 -23.20 11.96
C GLY A 41 5.42 -21.77 11.89
N VAL A 42 4.95 -20.92 10.96
CA VAL A 42 5.43 -19.54 10.82
C VAL A 42 4.30 -18.56 11.07
N ASP A 43 4.41 -17.76 12.14
CA ASP A 43 3.51 -16.64 12.37
C ASP A 43 3.98 -15.40 11.61
N CYS A 44 3.32 -15.11 10.49
CA CYS A 44 3.64 -13.99 9.62
C CYS A 44 2.39 -13.39 8.98
N ASN A 45 2.54 -12.22 8.36
CA ASN A 45 1.48 -11.65 7.54
C ASN A 45 1.25 -12.49 6.28
N THR A 46 -0.02 -12.73 5.95
CA THR A 46 -0.42 -13.40 4.71
C THR A 46 -0.43 -12.42 3.54
N PRO A 47 -0.31 -12.88 2.29
CA PRO A 47 -0.45 -12.01 1.11
C PRO A 47 -1.78 -11.24 1.10
N ALA A 48 -2.90 -11.86 1.49
CA ALA A 48 -4.21 -11.22 1.59
C ALA A 48 -4.19 -10.04 2.56
N TRP A 49 -3.66 -10.26 3.78
CA TRP A 49 -3.54 -9.19 4.76
C TRP A 49 -2.63 -8.06 4.26
N VAL A 50 -1.49 -8.40 3.66
CA VAL A 50 -0.53 -7.41 3.15
C VAL A 50 -1.14 -6.55 2.06
N ILE A 51 -1.75 -7.13 1.03
CA ILE A 51 -2.35 -6.36 -0.07
C ILE A 51 -3.55 -5.55 0.42
N GLY A 52 -4.41 -6.11 1.29
CA GLY A 52 -5.51 -5.37 1.91
C GLY A 52 -5.02 -4.18 2.76
N HIS A 53 -3.94 -4.39 3.54
CA HIS A 53 -3.30 -3.34 4.32
C HIS A 53 -2.75 -2.22 3.42
N LEU A 54 -2.07 -2.57 2.34
CA LEU A 54 -1.56 -1.59 1.39
C LEU A 54 -2.68 -0.86 0.64
N ALA A 55 -3.82 -1.49 0.42
CA ALA A 55 -4.95 -0.91 -0.31
C ALA A 55 -5.68 0.23 0.43
N ILE A 56 -5.46 0.39 1.75
CA ILE A 56 -6.07 1.49 2.52
C ILE A 56 -5.23 2.78 2.50
N TYR A 57 -3.94 2.72 2.18
CA TYR A 57 -3.05 3.89 2.27
C TYR A 57 -3.19 4.91 1.15
N PRO A 58 -3.50 4.56 -0.10
CA PRO A 58 -3.75 5.55 -1.14
C PRO A 58 -4.85 6.56 -0.75
N ASP A 59 -5.95 6.08 -0.14
CA ASP A 59 -7.04 6.95 0.29
C ASP A 59 -6.63 7.85 1.47
N ARG A 60 -5.82 7.35 2.41
CA ARG A 60 -5.24 8.18 3.48
C ARG A 60 -4.32 9.27 2.92
N VAL A 61 -3.53 8.96 1.91
CA VAL A 61 -2.68 9.94 1.24
C VAL A 61 -3.52 10.99 0.53
N LEU A 62 -4.64 10.60 -0.13
CA LEU A 62 -5.58 11.55 -0.73
C LEU A 62 -6.13 12.54 0.31
N GLU A 63 -6.50 12.07 1.50
CA GLU A 63 -6.92 12.94 2.61
C GLU A 63 -5.79 13.91 3.02
N MET A 64 -4.55 13.42 3.16
CA MET A 64 -3.40 14.23 3.58
C MET A 64 -3.04 15.34 2.59
N ILE A 65 -3.21 15.11 1.29
CA ILE A 65 -2.96 16.13 0.25
C ILE A 65 -4.20 17.01 -0.05
N GLY A 66 -5.25 16.92 0.78
CA GLY A 66 -6.46 17.71 0.62
C GLY A 66 -7.41 17.24 -0.48
N ARG A 67 -7.29 15.99 -0.92
CA ARG A 67 -8.13 15.36 -1.93
C ARG A 67 -9.04 14.27 -1.36
N GLY A 68 -9.57 14.51 -0.16
CA GLY A 68 -10.58 13.65 0.46
C GLY A 68 -11.89 13.54 -0.35
N ASP A 69 -12.14 14.49 -1.28
CA ASP A 69 -13.26 14.47 -2.21
C ASP A 69 -13.31 13.23 -3.14
N ILE A 70 -12.15 12.63 -3.40
CA ILE A 70 -12.00 11.41 -4.23
C ILE A 70 -11.52 10.19 -3.44
N ALA A 71 -11.35 10.30 -2.13
CA ALA A 71 -11.04 9.16 -1.28
C ALA A 71 -12.26 8.21 -1.18
N GLN A 72 -11.97 6.92 -1.09
CA GLN A 72 -12.97 5.85 -0.99
C GLN A 72 -12.68 4.99 0.25
N THR A 73 -12.83 5.61 1.42
CA THR A 73 -12.65 4.90 2.69
C THR A 73 -13.73 3.82 2.83
N ASP A 74 -13.31 2.61 3.16
CA ASP A 74 -14.16 1.44 3.34
C ASP A 74 -13.97 0.91 4.77
N GLU A 75 -15.05 0.90 5.58
CA GLU A 75 -14.99 0.49 6.98
C GLU A 75 -14.57 -0.99 7.12
N ARG A 76 -15.04 -1.88 6.25
CA ARG A 76 -14.64 -3.30 6.25
C ARG A 76 -13.14 -3.45 6.05
N TYR A 77 -12.56 -2.69 5.10
CA TYR A 77 -11.12 -2.70 4.88
C TYR A 77 -10.35 -2.13 6.08
N GLN A 78 -10.86 -1.07 6.70
CA GLN A 78 -10.24 -0.51 7.91
C GLN A 78 -10.26 -1.53 9.06
N GLU A 79 -11.35 -2.25 9.28
CA GLU A 79 -11.44 -3.27 10.33
C GLU A 79 -10.48 -4.44 10.10
N LEU A 80 -10.40 -4.93 8.88
CA LEU A 80 -9.56 -6.09 8.53
C LEU A 80 -8.07 -5.76 8.48
N PHE A 81 -7.69 -4.56 7.99
CA PHE A 81 -6.35 -4.30 7.48
C PHE A 81 -5.64 -3.08 8.11
N LYS A 82 -6.26 -2.33 9.05
CA LYS A 82 -5.58 -1.20 9.69
C LYS A 82 -4.32 -1.65 10.44
N ALA A 83 -3.39 -0.72 10.63
CA ALA A 83 -2.21 -0.97 11.45
C ALA A 83 -2.60 -1.46 12.85
N GLY A 84 -1.93 -2.51 13.31
CA GLY A 84 -2.22 -3.16 14.61
C GLY A 84 -3.19 -4.33 14.54
N THR A 85 -3.83 -4.62 13.40
CA THR A 85 -4.54 -5.88 13.21
C THR A 85 -3.55 -7.01 12.93
N ASN A 86 -3.90 -8.22 13.36
CA ASN A 86 -3.09 -9.42 13.09
C ASN A 86 -3.61 -10.14 11.85
N ALA A 87 -2.69 -10.63 11.02
CA ALA A 87 -3.05 -11.51 9.93
C ALA A 87 -3.61 -12.85 10.47
N VAL A 88 -4.72 -13.27 9.90
CA VAL A 88 -5.40 -14.55 10.20
C VAL A 88 -4.98 -15.60 9.17
N ASP A 89 -4.82 -16.87 9.61
CA ASP A 89 -4.68 -18.00 8.67
C ASP A 89 -6.07 -18.36 8.14
N ASP A 90 -6.39 -17.90 6.95
CA ASP A 90 -7.69 -18.06 6.30
C ASP A 90 -7.73 -19.40 5.54
N ALA A 91 -7.96 -20.48 6.29
CA ALA A 91 -7.84 -21.84 5.75
C ALA A 91 -8.97 -22.21 4.78
N ASP A 92 -10.13 -21.61 4.91
CA ASP A 92 -11.31 -21.89 4.09
C ASP A 92 -11.63 -20.78 3.08
N GLY A 93 -10.84 -19.67 3.06
CA GLY A 93 -11.00 -18.56 2.15
C GLY A 93 -12.23 -17.70 2.42
N SER A 94 -12.78 -17.73 3.63
CA SER A 94 -14.00 -16.99 3.98
C SER A 94 -13.76 -15.67 4.71
N TYR A 95 -12.56 -15.46 5.21
CA TYR A 95 -12.23 -14.32 6.08
C TYR A 95 -11.85 -13.07 5.28
N TYR A 96 -10.98 -13.20 4.29
CA TYR A 96 -10.53 -12.10 3.46
C TYR A 96 -11.32 -11.99 2.16
N PRO A 97 -11.39 -10.78 1.56
CA PRO A 97 -11.87 -10.64 0.18
C PRO A 97 -11.00 -11.47 -0.78
N PRO A 98 -11.55 -11.87 -1.95
CA PRO A 98 -10.80 -12.58 -2.98
C PRO A 98 -9.53 -11.83 -3.40
N MET A 99 -8.48 -12.56 -3.81
CA MET A 99 -7.20 -11.99 -4.24
C MET A 99 -7.38 -10.90 -5.30
N GLN A 100 -8.21 -11.16 -6.31
CA GLN A 100 -8.43 -10.21 -7.40
C GLN A 100 -9.05 -8.89 -6.89
N GLU A 101 -10.02 -8.95 -5.98
CA GLU A 101 -10.65 -7.77 -5.37
C GLU A 101 -9.62 -6.91 -4.62
N LEU A 102 -8.76 -7.56 -3.82
CA LEU A 102 -7.71 -6.88 -3.06
C LEU A 102 -6.68 -6.20 -3.96
N LEU A 103 -6.24 -6.90 -5.02
CA LEU A 103 -5.29 -6.37 -6.00
C LEU A 103 -5.89 -5.23 -6.82
N ASP A 104 -7.10 -5.38 -7.30
CA ASP A 104 -7.79 -4.36 -8.10
C ASP A 104 -7.97 -3.09 -7.28
N ARG A 105 -8.39 -3.21 -6.01
CA ARG A 105 -8.50 -2.07 -5.12
C ARG A 105 -7.15 -1.40 -4.90
N PHE A 106 -6.11 -2.15 -4.56
CA PHE A 106 -4.76 -1.60 -4.35
C PHE A 106 -4.27 -0.86 -5.60
N VAL A 107 -4.38 -1.47 -6.77
CA VAL A 107 -3.92 -0.90 -8.04
C VAL A 107 -4.71 0.36 -8.39
N THR A 108 -6.03 0.26 -8.44
CA THR A 108 -6.90 1.38 -8.84
C THR A 108 -6.73 2.58 -7.90
N ARG A 109 -6.69 2.33 -6.57
CA ARG A 109 -6.52 3.44 -5.61
C ARG A 109 -5.13 4.04 -5.68
N THR A 110 -4.10 3.22 -5.94
CA THR A 110 -2.74 3.71 -6.17
C THR A 110 -2.68 4.59 -7.42
N GLU A 111 -3.27 4.20 -8.54
CA GLU A 111 -3.31 5.01 -9.76
C GLU A 111 -3.96 6.37 -9.52
N VAL A 112 -5.11 6.40 -8.80
CA VAL A 112 -5.80 7.65 -8.45
C VAL A 112 -4.93 8.58 -7.60
N VAL A 113 -4.26 8.06 -6.57
CA VAL A 113 -3.41 8.91 -5.71
C VAL A 113 -2.15 9.39 -6.45
N LEU A 114 -1.58 8.59 -7.35
CA LEU A 114 -0.42 9.02 -8.15
C LEU A 114 -0.78 10.16 -9.12
N GLU A 115 -1.95 10.12 -9.74
CA GLU A 115 -2.46 11.21 -10.53
C GLU A 115 -2.70 12.47 -9.68
N ALA A 116 -3.27 12.31 -8.49
CA ALA A 116 -3.49 13.41 -7.57
C ALA A 116 -2.17 14.06 -7.11
N ILE A 117 -1.13 13.27 -6.80
CA ILE A 117 0.20 13.77 -6.43
C ILE A 117 0.87 14.49 -7.62
N ALA A 118 0.73 13.96 -8.83
CA ALA A 118 1.29 14.59 -10.03
C ALA A 118 0.74 16.01 -10.27
N ASN A 119 -0.51 16.24 -9.86
CA ASN A 119 -1.22 17.51 -10.00
C ASN A 119 -1.33 18.32 -8.69
N ALA A 120 -0.73 17.84 -7.59
CA ALA A 120 -0.83 18.51 -6.29
C ALA A 120 -0.09 19.85 -6.28
N ASP A 121 -0.65 20.81 -5.55
CA ASP A 121 0.05 22.05 -5.24
C ASP A 121 1.27 21.72 -4.36
N LEU A 122 2.42 22.32 -4.71
CA LEU A 122 3.66 22.15 -3.94
C LEU A 122 3.46 22.56 -2.47
N ALA A 123 2.71 23.62 -2.22
CA ALA A 123 2.41 24.07 -0.85
C ALA A 123 1.68 22.99 -0.02
N ALA A 124 0.80 22.20 -0.63
CA ALA A 124 0.12 21.11 0.05
C ALA A 124 1.09 19.97 0.41
N LEU A 125 2.09 19.69 -0.44
CA LEU A 125 3.11 18.66 -0.18
C LEU A 125 4.18 19.13 0.82
N GLU A 126 4.47 20.42 0.89
CA GLU A 126 5.39 21.02 1.85
C GLU A 126 4.74 21.32 3.21
N ALA A 127 3.42 21.25 3.31
CA ALA A 127 2.71 21.44 4.56
C ALA A 127 3.13 20.42 5.63
N GLU A 128 2.95 20.79 6.89
CA GLU A 128 3.22 19.89 8.01
C GLU A 128 2.37 18.62 7.92
N ASN A 129 2.98 17.47 8.19
CA ASN A 129 2.27 16.19 8.23
C ASN A 129 1.17 16.24 9.32
N PRO A 130 -0.12 16.03 8.97
CA PRO A 130 -1.22 16.11 9.93
C PRO A 130 -1.23 14.99 10.97
N VAL A 131 -0.53 13.88 10.72
CA VAL A 131 -0.48 12.72 11.62
C VAL A 131 0.54 12.99 12.73
N GLU A 132 0.07 13.24 13.94
CA GLU A 132 0.90 13.61 15.09
C GLU A 132 1.79 12.47 15.63
N GLY A 133 2.72 12.83 16.52
CA GLY A 133 3.61 11.91 17.20
C GLY A 133 4.78 11.44 16.34
N ARG A 134 5.28 10.25 16.63
CA ARG A 134 6.50 9.70 16.02
C ARG A 134 6.47 9.70 14.49
N PHE A 135 5.28 9.53 13.88
CA PHE A 135 5.19 9.52 12.42
C PHE A 135 5.52 10.89 11.83
N ARG A 136 5.04 12.00 12.43
CA ARG A 136 5.41 13.37 12.03
C ARG A 136 6.89 13.68 12.29
N GLU A 137 7.43 13.20 13.42
CA GLU A 137 8.86 13.37 13.71
C GLU A 137 9.74 12.74 12.63
N MET A 138 9.36 11.57 12.12
CA MET A 138 10.09 10.87 11.06
C MET A 138 9.84 11.46 9.67
N PHE A 139 8.62 11.90 9.40
CA PHE A 139 8.16 12.42 8.11
C PHE A 139 7.46 13.77 8.33
N PRO A 140 8.22 14.87 8.49
CA PRO A 140 7.67 16.14 8.96
C PRO A 140 6.74 16.84 7.97
N THR A 141 6.84 16.54 6.68
CA THR A 141 5.97 17.10 5.64
C THR A 141 5.03 16.06 5.05
N VAL A 142 3.92 16.52 4.49
CA VAL A 142 2.97 15.68 3.74
C VAL A 142 3.70 14.93 2.62
N GLY A 143 4.56 15.59 1.84
CA GLY A 143 5.31 14.94 0.76
C GLY A 143 6.25 13.85 1.26
N ALA A 144 6.93 14.04 2.40
CA ALA A 144 7.76 13.01 3.01
C ALA A 144 6.92 11.79 3.46
N ALA A 145 5.76 12.06 4.08
CA ALA A 145 4.83 11.01 4.49
C ALA A 145 4.26 10.23 3.28
N CYS A 146 3.88 10.93 2.20
CA CYS A 146 3.45 10.30 0.94
C CYS A 146 4.54 9.40 0.35
N GLY A 147 5.79 9.87 0.29
CA GLY A 147 6.93 9.09 -0.18
C GLY A 147 7.15 7.83 0.65
N PHE A 148 7.06 7.93 1.97
CA PHE A 148 7.14 6.74 2.82
C PHE A 148 5.97 5.79 2.57
N LEU A 149 4.73 6.25 2.67
CA LEU A 149 3.54 5.40 2.61
C LEU A 149 3.41 4.68 1.26
N LEU A 150 3.63 5.39 0.15
CA LEU A 150 3.44 4.82 -1.19
C LEU A 150 4.66 4.05 -1.72
N CYS A 151 5.87 4.32 -1.21
CA CYS A 151 7.09 3.69 -1.69
C CYS A 151 7.74 2.80 -0.61
N GLY A 152 8.32 3.38 0.44
CA GLY A 152 9.08 2.64 1.44
C GLY A 152 8.25 1.60 2.19
N HIS A 153 7.11 2.01 2.74
CA HIS A 153 6.16 1.16 3.46
C HIS A 153 5.61 0.06 2.54
N THR A 154 5.22 0.41 1.31
CA THR A 154 4.75 -0.55 0.32
C THR A 154 5.80 -1.61 0.03
N MET A 155 7.04 -1.21 -0.29
CA MET A 155 8.12 -2.18 -0.58
C MET A 155 8.49 -3.04 0.62
N MET A 156 8.45 -2.49 1.84
CA MET A 156 8.69 -3.26 3.07
C MET A 156 7.67 -4.39 3.24
N HIS A 157 6.40 -4.12 3.00
CA HIS A 157 5.33 -5.13 3.06
C HIS A 157 5.39 -6.13 1.89
N LEU A 158 5.70 -5.70 0.67
CA LEU A 158 5.88 -6.60 -0.47
C LEU A 158 7.06 -7.57 -0.27
N GLY A 159 8.10 -7.14 0.48
CA GLY A 159 9.17 -8.02 0.92
C GLY A 159 8.68 -9.18 1.80
N GLN A 160 7.64 -8.98 2.60
CA GLN A 160 7.00 -10.03 3.39
C GLN A 160 6.36 -11.09 2.48
N ILE A 161 5.62 -10.67 1.43
CA ILE A 161 5.06 -11.61 0.44
C ILE A 161 6.18 -12.35 -0.30
N SER A 162 7.27 -11.67 -0.67
CA SER A 162 8.43 -12.30 -1.30
C SER A 162 9.04 -13.41 -0.43
N THR A 163 9.08 -13.22 0.88
CA THR A 163 9.53 -14.25 1.83
C THR A 163 8.50 -15.37 1.98
N TRP A 164 7.22 -15.02 2.12
CA TRP A 164 6.10 -15.95 2.19
C TRP A 164 6.08 -16.91 0.98
N ARG A 165 6.29 -16.40 -0.25
CA ARG A 165 6.40 -17.21 -1.47
C ARG A 165 7.43 -18.34 -1.35
N ARG A 166 8.60 -18.02 -0.77
CA ARG A 166 9.67 -19.04 -0.58
C ARG A 166 9.23 -20.12 0.39
N CYS A 167 8.48 -19.79 1.44
CA CYS A 167 7.93 -20.77 2.37
C CYS A 167 6.90 -21.69 1.71
N PHE A 168 6.19 -21.22 0.68
CA PHE A 168 5.25 -22.02 -0.13
C PHE A 168 5.90 -22.67 -1.37
N GLY A 169 7.20 -22.59 -1.52
CA GLY A 169 7.91 -23.21 -2.64
C GLY A 169 7.72 -22.51 -4.00
N LEU A 170 7.12 -21.32 -4.04
CA LEU A 170 6.82 -20.58 -5.27
C LEU A 170 8.04 -19.84 -5.85
N GLY A 171 9.17 -19.83 -5.14
CA GLY A 171 10.37 -19.15 -5.60
C GLY A 171 10.32 -17.62 -5.58
N SER A 172 11.25 -16.98 -6.30
CA SER A 172 11.30 -15.53 -6.49
C SER A 172 10.24 -15.08 -7.50
N ALA A 173 9.73 -13.86 -7.32
CA ALA A 173 8.84 -13.19 -8.28
C ALA A 173 9.61 -12.41 -9.36
N MET A 174 10.94 -12.35 -9.26
CA MET A 174 11.86 -11.71 -10.21
C MET A 174 12.98 -12.66 -10.56
#